data_0671f9b91dbc64e612cfdbc5f99610ca
#
_entry.id   0671f9b91dbc64e612cfdbc5f99610ca
#
_cell.length_a   1.000
_cell.length_b   1.000
_cell.length_c   1.000
_cell.angle_alpha   90.00
_cell.angle_beta   90.00
_cell.angle_gamma   90.00
#
_symmetry.space_group_name_H-M   'P 1'
#
loop_
_entity.id
_entity.type
_entity.pdbx_description
1 polymer ?
#
loop_
_entity_poly.entity_id
_entity_poly.type
_entity_poly.pdbx_seq_one_letter_code
_entity_poly.pdbx_strand_id
1 'polypeptide(L)'
;MAKRALIMYFTMTGNTTKVANRFQEVFKKRGWECDVLKVDRKTNVAQSPSPYDCSKYDFFCFGSGAYKSLPGEQIIDMMRNNPQDIHYNPNMIPGNNPGGVSGQFGPDIKPGQAPVMPSGTPPISGHKKLVVTPEWKKGIVFLTFGGHEFGWPEAVPGLEALALEMAHMKIQCIGKFCCPGKFGPQSDAVYFKDLPTRPNEKDLQSAEIFLERTLDESL
;
A
#
# COMPACT_ATOMS: atom_id res chain seq x y z
N MET A 1 -10.45 -22.46 -14.77
CA MET A 1 -9.35 -22.48 -13.80
C MET A 1 -9.82 -21.78 -12.53
N ALA A 2 -9.38 -22.20 -11.35
CA ALA A 2 -9.68 -21.49 -10.12
C ALA A 2 -9.02 -20.10 -10.17
N LYS A 3 -9.73 -19.06 -9.68
CA LYS A 3 -9.15 -17.72 -9.53
C LYS A 3 -8.07 -17.74 -8.44
N ARG A 4 -7.06 -16.91 -8.59
CA ARG A 4 -5.93 -16.83 -7.65
C ARG A 4 -5.77 -15.42 -7.07
N ALA A 5 -5.58 -15.35 -5.77
CA ALA A 5 -5.30 -14.10 -5.06
C ALA A 5 -3.90 -14.12 -4.43
N LEU A 6 -3.26 -12.94 -4.37
CA LEU A 6 -2.06 -12.71 -3.59
C LEU A 6 -2.35 -11.75 -2.45
N ILE A 7 -2.03 -12.15 -1.24
CA ILE A 7 -1.98 -11.26 -0.08
C ILE A 7 -0.52 -11.04 0.26
N MET A 8 -0.02 -9.81 0.12
CA MET A 8 1.33 -9.45 0.51
C MET A 8 1.30 -8.37 1.58
N TYR A 9 2.03 -8.57 2.68
CA TYR A 9 1.97 -7.61 3.76
C TYR A 9 3.24 -7.56 4.60
N PHE A 10 3.44 -6.41 5.26
CA PHE A 10 4.46 -6.19 6.27
C PHE A 10 3.85 -5.91 7.65
N THR A 11 4.44 -6.46 8.70
CA THR A 11 4.02 -6.19 10.08
C THR A 11 5.16 -6.40 11.08
N MET A 12 5.24 -5.52 12.07
CA MET A 12 6.18 -5.67 13.18
C MET A 12 5.55 -6.35 14.40
N THR A 13 4.25 -6.12 14.61
CA THR A 13 3.55 -6.53 15.84
C THR A 13 2.58 -7.69 15.61
N GLY A 14 2.41 -8.15 14.36
CA GLY A 14 1.49 -9.23 14.01
C GLY A 14 0.04 -8.80 13.80
N ASN A 15 -0.30 -7.53 13.98
CA ASN A 15 -1.68 -7.07 13.80
C ASN A 15 -2.17 -7.26 12.36
N THR A 16 -1.37 -6.85 11.40
CA THR A 16 -1.68 -6.99 9.96
C THR A 16 -1.81 -8.46 9.56
N THR A 17 -1.10 -9.37 10.23
CA THR A 17 -1.22 -10.82 10.01
C THR A 17 -2.64 -11.32 10.29
N LYS A 18 -3.29 -10.80 11.35
CA LYS A 18 -4.67 -11.22 11.68
C LYS A 18 -5.64 -10.85 10.55
N VAL A 19 -5.51 -9.65 10.00
CA VAL A 19 -6.34 -9.19 8.87
C VAL A 19 -6.04 -10.01 7.61
N ALA A 20 -4.76 -10.23 7.29
CA ALA A 20 -4.35 -11.02 6.15
C ALA A 20 -4.89 -12.46 6.21
N ASN A 21 -4.86 -13.08 7.38
CA ASN A 21 -5.41 -14.42 7.58
C ASN A 21 -6.93 -14.44 7.36
N ARG A 22 -7.67 -13.43 7.87
CA ARG A 22 -9.11 -13.33 7.64
C ARG A 22 -9.42 -13.15 6.14
N PHE A 23 -8.67 -12.37 5.42
CA PHE A 23 -8.81 -12.25 3.97
C PHE A 23 -8.53 -13.59 3.25
N GLN A 24 -7.51 -14.33 3.68
CA GLN A 24 -7.24 -15.66 3.13
C GLN A 24 -8.42 -16.62 3.34
N GLU A 25 -9.04 -16.57 4.52
CA GLU A 25 -10.24 -17.38 4.81
C GLU A 25 -11.39 -17.03 3.85
N VAL A 26 -11.62 -15.75 3.56
CA VAL A 26 -12.65 -15.30 2.60
C VAL A 26 -12.37 -15.88 1.21
N PHE A 27 -11.14 -15.78 0.70
CA PHE A 27 -10.78 -16.33 -0.59
C PHE A 27 -10.99 -17.85 -0.65
N LYS A 28 -10.56 -18.58 0.40
CA LYS A 28 -10.75 -20.02 0.50
C LYS A 28 -12.23 -20.41 0.51
N LYS A 29 -13.07 -19.70 1.28
CA LYS A 29 -14.53 -19.90 1.30
C LYS A 29 -15.16 -19.74 -0.09
N ARG A 30 -14.60 -18.86 -0.91
CA ARG A 30 -15.04 -18.60 -2.30
C ARG A 30 -14.42 -19.56 -3.33
N GLY A 31 -13.62 -20.52 -2.90
CA GLY A 31 -12.98 -21.50 -3.79
C GLY A 31 -11.80 -20.92 -4.59
N TRP A 32 -11.21 -19.80 -4.13
CA TRP A 32 -10.01 -19.26 -4.74
C TRP A 32 -8.75 -19.88 -4.14
N GLU A 33 -7.73 -20.03 -4.98
CA GLU A 33 -6.37 -20.21 -4.47
C GLU A 33 -5.85 -18.88 -3.93
N CYS A 34 -5.22 -18.91 -2.76
CA CYS A 34 -4.74 -17.69 -2.12
C CYS A 34 -3.35 -17.89 -1.52
N ASP A 35 -2.37 -17.22 -2.12
CA ASP A 35 -1.01 -17.17 -1.61
C ASP A 35 -0.86 -16.00 -0.63
N VAL A 36 -0.15 -16.24 0.46
CA VAL A 36 0.12 -15.23 1.49
C VAL A 36 1.63 -15.05 1.63
N LEU A 37 2.10 -13.85 1.34
CA LEU A 37 3.50 -13.46 1.44
C LEU A 37 3.69 -12.41 2.55
N LYS A 38 4.30 -12.83 3.64
CA LYS A 38 4.75 -11.91 4.67
C LYS A 38 6.13 -11.39 4.32
N VAL A 39 6.24 -10.08 4.14
CA VAL A 39 7.52 -9.41 3.92
C VAL A 39 8.23 -9.23 5.26
N ASP A 40 9.52 -9.56 5.32
CA ASP A 40 10.33 -9.51 6.54
C ASP A 40 11.25 -8.28 6.53
N ARG A 41 11.64 -7.81 7.72
CA ARG A 41 12.66 -6.76 7.88
C ARG A 41 14.02 -7.13 7.29
N LYS A 42 14.29 -8.44 7.22
CA LYS A 42 15.56 -8.98 6.69
C LYS A 42 15.51 -9.25 5.20
N THR A 43 14.35 -9.09 4.57
CA THR A 43 14.23 -9.28 3.13
C THR A 43 15.01 -8.18 2.44
N ASN A 44 16.17 -8.52 1.90
CA ASN A 44 16.95 -7.58 1.10
C ASN A 44 16.35 -7.47 -0.29
N VAL A 45 15.41 -6.55 -0.40
CA VAL A 45 14.60 -6.37 -1.60
C VAL A 45 15.46 -5.93 -2.79
N ALA A 46 16.55 -5.20 -2.53
CA ALA A 46 17.46 -4.73 -3.58
C ALA A 46 18.23 -5.85 -4.29
N GLN A 47 18.32 -7.03 -3.69
CA GLN A 47 19.09 -8.17 -4.22
C GLN A 47 18.21 -9.33 -4.70
N SER A 48 16.91 -9.29 -4.46
CA SER A 48 16.01 -10.38 -4.85
C SER A 48 15.13 -9.91 -6.00
N PRO A 49 15.04 -10.66 -7.10
CA PRO A 49 13.94 -10.49 -8.02
C PRO A 49 12.63 -10.62 -7.24
N SER A 50 11.60 -9.92 -7.64
CA SER A 50 10.28 -10.01 -7.00
C SER A 50 9.94 -11.50 -6.77
N PRO A 51 9.62 -11.91 -5.54
CA PRO A 51 9.38 -13.32 -5.24
C PRO A 51 8.03 -13.80 -5.80
N TYR A 52 7.29 -12.94 -6.49
CA TYR A 52 5.98 -13.24 -7.03
C TYR A 52 5.84 -12.74 -8.47
N ASP A 53 5.14 -13.52 -9.26
CA ASP A 53 4.80 -13.20 -10.64
C ASP A 53 3.35 -12.71 -10.69
N CYS A 54 3.16 -11.41 -10.89
CA CYS A 54 1.83 -10.80 -10.94
C CYS A 54 0.92 -11.41 -12.02
N SER A 55 1.48 -12.01 -13.07
CA SER A 55 0.69 -12.63 -14.14
C SER A 55 -0.17 -13.80 -13.64
N LYS A 56 0.26 -14.45 -12.55
CA LYS A 56 -0.39 -15.64 -11.99
C LYS A 56 -1.60 -15.34 -11.12
N TYR A 57 -1.85 -14.07 -10.79
CA TYR A 57 -2.90 -13.69 -9.86
C TYR A 57 -3.97 -12.85 -10.55
N ASP A 58 -5.20 -13.05 -10.13
CA ASP A 58 -6.37 -12.32 -10.59
C ASP A 58 -6.73 -11.16 -9.67
N PHE A 59 -6.32 -11.24 -8.39
CA PHE A 59 -6.62 -10.24 -7.37
C PHE A 59 -5.47 -10.06 -6.38
N PHE A 60 -5.31 -8.83 -5.88
CA PHE A 60 -4.21 -8.45 -5.01
C PHE A 60 -4.69 -7.79 -3.72
N CYS A 61 -4.06 -8.14 -2.60
CA CYS A 61 -4.25 -7.46 -1.32
C CYS A 61 -2.87 -7.05 -0.79
N PHE A 62 -2.58 -5.75 -0.74
CA PHE A 62 -1.34 -5.24 -0.18
C PHE A 62 -1.59 -4.57 1.16
N GLY A 63 -0.83 -4.95 2.18
CA GLY A 63 -1.08 -4.48 3.53
C GLY A 63 0.16 -4.15 4.34
N SER A 64 -0.02 -3.29 5.35
CA SER A 64 1.03 -2.92 6.28
C SER A 64 0.49 -2.54 7.66
N GLY A 65 1.38 -2.47 8.65
CA GLY A 65 1.17 -1.61 9.80
C GLY A 65 1.46 -0.17 9.44
N ALA A 66 0.79 0.78 10.10
CA ALA A 66 1.13 2.19 10.01
C ALA A 66 2.32 2.52 10.93
N TYR A 67 3.36 3.07 10.36
CA TYR A 67 4.56 3.54 11.04
C TYR A 67 4.72 5.02 10.75
N LYS A 68 4.40 5.88 11.72
CA LYS A 68 4.30 7.34 11.50
C LYS A 68 3.38 7.68 10.32
N SER A 69 2.19 7.07 10.33
CA SER A 69 1.15 7.21 9.29
C SER A 69 1.50 6.67 7.90
N LEU A 70 2.66 6.08 7.69
CA LEU A 70 3.10 5.49 6.42
C LEU A 70 3.19 3.96 6.53
N PRO A 71 3.13 3.23 5.41
CA PRO A 71 3.39 1.80 5.42
C PRO A 71 4.88 1.54 5.70
N GLY A 72 5.22 0.33 6.11
CA GLY A 72 6.61 -0.06 6.24
C GLY A 72 7.35 0.01 4.90
N GLU A 73 8.58 0.51 4.90
CA GLU A 73 9.41 0.63 3.69
C GLU A 73 9.56 -0.73 2.97
N GLN A 74 9.62 -1.81 3.72
CA GLN A 74 9.84 -3.16 3.19
C GLN A 74 8.75 -3.59 2.19
N ILE A 75 7.48 -3.24 2.42
CA ILE A 75 6.43 -3.59 1.47
C ILE A 75 6.45 -2.67 0.25
N ILE A 76 6.74 -1.39 0.44
CA ILE A 76 6.89 -0.43 -0.66
C ILE A 76 8.03 -0.87 -1.58
N ASP A 77 9.18 -1.21 -1.02
CA ASP A 77 10.32 -1.70 -1.79
C ASP A 77 9.99 -3.01 -2.53
N MET A 78 9.24 -3.92 -1.88
CA MET A 78 8.82 -5.15 -2.51
C MET A 78 7.87 -4.90 -3.68
N MET A 79 6.98 -3.92 -3.57
CA MET A 79 6.07 -3.54 -4.66
C MET A 79 6.84 -2.90 -5.83
N ARG A 80 7.79 -1.99 -5.52
CA ARG A 80 8.62 -1.29 -6.51
C ARG A 80 9.59 -2.18 -7.26
N ASN A 81 10.12 -3.19 -6.61
CA ASN A 81 11.04 -4.16 -7.24
C ASN A 81 10.31 -5.25 -8.05
N ASN A 82 9.05 -5.07 -8.35
CA ASN A 82 8.34 -5.95 -9.24
C ASN A 82 8.88 -5.77 -10.68
N PRO A 83 9.40 -6.84 -11.34
CA PRO A 83 9.93 -6.74 -12.69
C PRO A 83 8.88 -6.35 -13.74
N GLN A 84 7.61 -6.37 -13.40
CA GLN A 84 6.52 -5.90 -14.25
C GLN A 84 6.22 -4.40 -14.09
N ASP A 85 6.88 -3.71 -13.18
CA ASP A 85 6.83 -2.25 -13.11
C ASP A 85 7.62 -1.65 -14.27
N ILE A 86 6.91 -1.37 -15.35
CA ILE A 86 7.48 -0.76 -16.56
C ILE A 86 7.95 0.69 -16.34
N HIS A 87 7.64 1.28 -15.21
CA HIS A 87 8.03 2.64 -14.86
C HIS A 87 9.23 2.69 -13.90
N TYR A 88 9.56 1.57 -13.26
CA TYR A 88 10.76 1.50 -12.43
C TYR A 88 11.99 1.31 -13.32
N ASN A 89 12.57 2.42 -13.71
CA ASN A 89 13.92 2.43 -14.23
C ASN A 89 14.88 2.67 -13.06
N PRO A 90 15.65 1.66 -12.61
CA PRO A 90 16.62 1.85 -11.52
C PRO A 90 17.66 2.94 -11.80
N ASN A 91 17.80 3.36 -13.06
CA ASN A 91 18.63 4.49 -13.48
C ASN A 91 17.94 5.86 -13.30
N MET A 92 16.66 5.88 -12.92
CA MET A 92 15.92 7.11 -12.54
C MET A 92 16.00 7.45 -11.06
N ILE A 93 16.91 6.86 -10.30
CA ILE A 93 17.19 7.30 -8.94
C ILE A 93 17.71 8.75 -9.04
N PRO A 94 17.08 9.73 -8.37
CA PRO A 94 17.62 11.09 -8.35
C PRO A 94 19.06 11.07 -7.83
N GLY A 95 20.01 11.40 -8.69
CA GLY A 95 21.45 11.35 -8.40
C GLY A 95 22.26 10.46 -9.34
N ASN A 96 21.70 9.49 -10.03
CA ASN A 96 22.40 8.61 -10.96
C ASN A 96 22.06 8.84 -12.43
N ASN A 97 21.37 9.91 -12.76
CA ASN A 97 21.08 10.26 -14.14
C ASN A 97 22.15 11.23 -14.65
N PRO A 98 23.11 10.79 -15.49
CA PRO A 98 24.13 11.68 -16.06
C PRO A 98 23.56 12.76 -17.00
N GLY A 99 22.26 12.77 -17.25
CA GLY A 99 21.53 13.80 -17.99
C GLY A 99 20.28 14.30 -17.26
N GLY A 100 20.09 13.89 -16.02
CA GLY A 100 18.96 14.35 -15.22
C GLY A 100 19.09 15.83 -14.92
N VAL A 101 18.03 16.58 -15.14
CA VAL A 101 17.88 17.97 -14.70
C VAL A 101 17.90 18.00 -13.16
N SER A 102 19.08 17.71 -12.57
CA SER A 102 19.37 18.08 -11.20
C SER A 102 19.42 19.60 -11.19
N GLY A 103 18.39 20.24 -10.71
CA GLY A 103 18.60 21.64 -10.53
C GLY A 103 17.45 22.58 -10.80
N GLN A 104 16.22 22.12 -10.89
CA GLN A 104 15.10 23.07 -10.81
C GLN A 104 14.68 23.41 -9.38
N PHE A 105 15.30 22.78 -8.39
CA PHE A 105 15.30 23.28 -7.01
C PHE A 105 16.71 23.81 -6.71
N GLY A 106 17.10 24.87 -7.44
CA GLY A 106 18.40 25.49 -7.29
C GLY A 106 18.59 26.06 -5.89
N PRO A 107 19.86 26.17 -5.43
CA PRO A 107 20.22 26.69 -4.10
C PRO A 107 19.89 28.16 -3.85
N ASP A 108 19.20 28.82 -4.75
CA ASP A 108 19.01 30.29 -4.73
C ASP A 108 17.62 30.74 -4.20
N ILE A 109 16.81 29.85 -3.65
CA ILE A 109 15.58 30.26 -2.97
C ILE A 109 15.96 30.77 -1.58
N LYS A 110 16.03 32.09 -1.44
CA LYS A 110 16.22 32.73 -0.13
C LYS A 110 15.04 32.42 0.79
N PRO A 111 15.28 32.17 2.09
CA PRO A 111 14.20 31.98 3.05
C PRO A 111 13.19 33.13 2.97
N GLY A 112 11.93 32.80 2.71
CA GLY A 112 10.83 33.78 2.61
C GLY A 112 10.40 34.16 1.18
N GLN A 113 11.07 33.70 0.13
CA GLN A 113 10.59 33.86 -1.24
C GLN A 113 9.71 32.66 -1.61
N ALA A 114 8.47 32.93 -2.00
CA ALA A 114 7.64 31.94 -2.64
C ALA A 114 8.30 31.51 -3.97
N PRO A 115 8.29 30.22 -4.34
CA PRO A 115 8.82 29.75 -5.61
C PRO A 115 8.06 30.46 -6.74
N VAL A 116 8.76 31.30 -7.50
CA VAL A 116 8.22 31.92 -8.71
C VAL A 116 8.23 30.85 -9.80
N MET A 117 7.07 30.38 -10.17
CA MET A 117 6.93 29.51 -11.34
C MET A 117 7.41 30.27 -12.57
N PRO A 118 8.28 29.68 -13.43
CA PRO A 118 8.69 30.33 -14.66
C PRO A 118 7.47 30.79 -15.47
N SER A 119 7.45 32.07 -15.83
CA SER A 119 6.42 32.59 -16.72
C SER A 119 6.50 31.83 -18.04
N GLY A 120 5.48 31.09 -18.39
CA GLY A 120 5.45 30.25 -19.58
C GLY A 120 5.32 28.76 -19.32
N THR A 121 5.28 28.34 -18.05
CA THR A 121 4.83 26.97 -17.74
C THR A 121 3.39 26.87 -18.24
N PRO A 122 3.08 25.98 -19.23
CA PRO A 122 1.70 25.78 -19.64
C PRO A 122 0.91 25.44 -18.37
N PRO A 123 -0.31 25.94 -18.21
CA PRO A 123 -1.13 25.53 -17.09
C PRO A 123 -1.14 24.02 -17.10
N ILE A 124 -0.97 23.40 -15.93
CA ILE A 124 -1.18 21.95 -15.78
C ILE A 124 -2.64 21.69 -16.10
N SER A 125 -2.97 21.86 -17.37
CA SER A 125 -4.29 21.64 -17.91
C SER A 125 -4.44 20.15 -18.06
N GLY A 126 -5.19 19.60 -17.18
CA GLY A 126 -5.62 18.23 -17.23
C GLY A 126 -4.68 17.32 -16.45
N HIS A 127 -5.01 17.11 -15.20
CA HIS A 127 -4.80 15.78 -14.64
C HIS A 127 -5.37 14.83 -15.69
N LYS A 128 -4.53 14.21 -16.51
CA LYS A 128 -4.97 13.10 -17.34
C LYS A 128 -5.60 12.14 -16.35
N LYS A 129 -6.94 12.05 -16.38
CA LYS A 129 -7.69 11.09 -15.59
C LYS A 129 -6.97 9.77 -15.80
N LEU A 130 -6.53 9.13 -14.73
CA LEU A 130 -5.84 7.85 -14.82
C LEU A 130 -6.73 6.92 -15.66
N VAL A 131 -6.32 6.64 -16.89
CA VAL A 131 -7.09 5.81 -17.79
C VAL A 131 -6.79 4.38 -17.38
N VAL A 132 -7.67 3.83 -16.54
CA VAL A 132 -7.65 2.41 -16.22
C VAL A 132 -8.10 1.67 -17.45
N THR A 133 -7.23 0.89 -18.03
CA THR A 133 -7.57 0.02 -19.16
C THR A 133 -8.18 -1.28 -18.65
N PRO A 134 -8.97 -2.00 -19.48
CA PRO A 134 -9.55 -3.30 -19.09
C PRO A 134 -8.53 -4.35 -18.66
N GLU A 135 -7.27 -4.18 -19.07
CA GLU A 135 -6.20 -5.13 -18.69
C GLU A 135 -5.67 -4.92 -17.26
N TRP A 136 -5.99 -3.81 -16.61
CA TRP A 136 -5.54 -3.60 -15.24
C TRP A 136 -6.17 -4.62 -14.32
N LYS A 137 -5.34 -5.28 -13.57
CA LYS A 137 -5.79 -6.18 -12.51
C LYS A 137 -6.41 -5.39 -11.38
N LYS A 138 -7.17 -6.03 -10.52
CA LYS A 138 -7.85 -5.38 -9.39
C LYS A 138 -7.24 -5.81 -8.07
N GLY A 139 -7.37 -4.95 -7.07
CA GLY A 139 -6.92 -5.29 -5.73
C GLY A 139 -7.34 -4.26 -4.70
N ILE A 140 -7.01 -4.55 -3.49
CA ILE A 140 -7.26 -3.69 -2.32
C ILE A 140 -5.97 -3.39 -1.57
N VAL A 141 -6.01 -2.34 -0.78
CA VAL A 141 -4.99 -2.06 0.23
C VAL A 141 -5.58 -2.13 1.63
N PHE A 142 -4.77 -2.57 2.60
CA PHE A 142 -5.21 -2.63 3.98
C PHE A 142 -4.12 -2.22 4.96
N LEU A 143 -4.53 -1.61 6.07
CA LEU A 143 -3.60 -1.08 7.06
C LEU A 143 -4.09 -1.32 8.48
N THR A 144 -3.16 -1.65 9.38
CA THR A 144 -3.43 -1.62 10.82
C THR A 144 -2.68 -0.44 11.45
N PHE A 145 -3.36 0.36 12.27
CA PHE A 145 -2.81 1.58 12.84
C PHE A 145 -2.99 1.62 14.36
N GLY A 146 -2.10 2.33 15.04
CA GLY A 146 -2.13 2.45 16.48
C GLY A 146 -3.31 3.27 17.01
N GLY A 147 -3.77 4.25 16.26
CA GLY A 147 -4.89 5.12 16.66
C GLY A 147 -4.62 5.95 17.90
N HIS A 148 -3.34 6.19 18.19
CA HIS A 148 -2.94 6.75 19.48
C HIS A 148 -3.39 8.20 19.65
N GLU A 149 -3.22 9.03 18.63
CA GLU A 149 -3.49 10.46 18.73
C GLU A 149 -4.71 10.92 17.91
N PHE A 150 -4.84 10.42 16.68
CA PHE A 150 -5.81 10.93 15.69
C PHE A 150 -6.84 9.88 15.24
N GLY A 151 -6.73 8.65 15.70
CA GLY A 151 -7.63 7.58 15.28
C GLY A 151 -7.43 7.16 13.82
N TRP A 152 -8.52 6.91 13.09
CA TRP A 152 -8.47 6.42 11.72
C TRP A 152 -7.74 7.33 10.71
N PRO A 153 -7.69 8.69 10.83
CA PRO A 153 -6.89 9.53 9.94
C PRO A 153 -5.42 9.16 9.87
N GLU A 154 -4.87 8.51 10.91
CA GLU A 154 -3.48 8.02 10.88
C GLU A 154 -3.21 6.98 9.80
N ALA A 155 -4.25 6.28 9.34
CA ALA A 155 -4.12 5.27 8.31
C ALA A 155 -4.16 5.83 6.89
N VAL A 156 -4.75 7.02 6.69
CA VAL A 156 -5.04 7.57 5.36
C VAL A 156 -3.78 7.73 4.51
N PRO A 157 -2.69 8.37 4.97
CA PRO A 157 -1.49 8.54 4.15
C PRO A 157 -0.90 7.19 3.72
N GLY A 158 -0.90 6.21 4.62
CA GLY A 158 -0.37 4.88 4.34
C GLY A 158 -1.22 4.10 3.32
N LEU A 159 -2.54 4.21 3.38
CA LEU A 159 -3.44 3.61 2.40
C LEU A 159 -3.26 4.24 1.01
N GLU A 160 -3.12 5.57 0.95
CA GLU A 160 -2.87 6.26 -0.32
C GLU A 160 -1.52 5.89 -0.91
N ALA A 161 -0.48 5.79 -0.09
CA ALA A 161 0.85 5.37 -0.55
C ALA A 161 0.81 3.95 -1.15
N LEU A 162 0.17 2.98 -0.48
CA LEU A 162 0.03 1.63 -1.02
C LEU A 162 -0.81 1.61 -2.32
N ALA A 163 -1.89 2.40 -2.38
CA ALA A 163 -2.72 2.48 -3.57
C ALA A 163 -1.98 3.10 -4.77
N LEU A 164 -1.09 4.07 -4.51
CA LEU A 164 -0.24 4.66 -5.54
C LEU A 164 0.76 3.63 -6.10
N GLU A 165 1.40 2.84 -5.22
CA GLU A 165 2.31 1.78 -5.68
C GLU A 165 1.57 0.70 -6.48
N MET A 166 0.32 0.35 -6.10
CA MET A 166 -0.51 -0.54 -6.93
C MET A 166 -0.73 0.02 -8.34
N ALA A 167 -1.00 1.33 -8.45
CA ALA A 167 -1.19 1.97 -9.75
C ALA A 167 0.07 1.90 -10.63
N HIS A 168 1.26 2.05 -10.03
CA HIS A 168 2.53 1.83 -10.73
C HIS A 168 2.67 0.40 -11.27
N MET A 169 2.11 -0.57 -10.58
CA MET A 169 2.08 -1.98 -10.99
C MET A 169 0.94 -2.32 -11.97
N LYS A 170 0.19 -1.34 -12.46
CA LYS A 170 -1.03 -1.52 -13.25
C LYS A 170 -2.09 -2.37 -12.55
N ILE A 171 -2.21 -2.18 -11.25
CA ILE A 171 -3.27 -2.78 -10.43
C ILE A 171 -4.19 -1.67 -9.97
N GLN A 172 -5.46 -1.75 -10.32
CA GLN A 172 -6.47 -0.81 -9.86
C GLN A 172 -6.80 -1.07 -8.39
N CYS A 173 -6.56 -0.11 -7.52
CA CYS A 173 -7.04 -0.16 -6.15
C CYS A 173 -8.54 0.12 -6.13
N ILE A 174 -9.35 -0.91 -5.81
CA ILE A 174 -10.81 -0.83 -5.79
C ILE A 174 -11.39 -0.80 -4.37
N GLY A 175 -10.53 -0.89 -3.36
CA GLY A 175 -10.96 -0.80 -1.98
C GLY A 175 -9.80 -0.52 -1.03
N LYS A 176 -10.11 0.17 0.08
CA LYS A 176 -9.16 0.51 1.13
C LYS A 176 -9.77 0.14 2.47
N PHE A 177 -9.06 -0.68 3.23
CA PHE A 177 -9.48 -1.11 4.57
C PHE A 177 -8.47 -0.71 5.63
N CYS A 178 -8.94 -0.27 6.78
CA CYS A 178 -8.08 -0.13 7.94
C CYS A 178 -8.79 -0.48 9.24
N CYS A 179 -8.03 -0.95 10.20
CA CYS A 179 -8.55 -1.16 11.55
C CYS A 179 -7.47 -0.87 12.59
N PRO A 180 -7.87 -0.56 13.82
CA PRO A 180 -6.93 -0.39 14.93
C PRO A 180 -6.16 -1.68 15.21
N GLY A 181 -4.91 -1.52 15.66
CA GLY A 181 -4.07 -2.62 16.08
C GLY A 181 -3.23 -2.24 17.28
N LYS A 182 -2.95 -3.19 18.14
CA LYS A 182 -2.11 -2.98 19.32
C LYS A 182 -0.77 -2.38 18.92
N PHE A 183 -0.42 -1.23 19.46
CA PHE A 183 0.85 -0.55 19.24
C PHE A 183 1.76 -0.73 20.47
N GLY A 184 2.78 -1.59 20.34
CA GLY A 184 3.81 -1.76 21.38
C GLY A 184 3.29 -2.17 22.77
N PRO A 185 4.14 -2.07 23.79
CA PRO A 185 3.75 -2.33 25.18
C PRO A 185 2.98 -1.15 25.83
N GLN A 186 2.99 0.02 25.22
CA GLN A 186 2.34 1.22 25.76
C GLN A 186 0.90 1.29 25.27
N SER A 187 -0.02 1.22 26.21
CA SER A 187 -1.46 1.08 25.95
C SER A 187 -2.27 2.34 26.27
N ASP A 188 -1.62 3.49 26.43
CA ASP A 188 -2.31 4.74 26.82
C ASP A 188 -2.96 5.42 25.60
N ALA A 189 -3.71 4.61 24.85
CA ALA A 189 -4.44 5.13 23.71
C ALA A 189 -5.63 5.98 24.16
N VAL A 190 -5.62 7.24 23.79
CA VAL A 190 -6.68 8.20 24.15
C VAL A 190 -8.00 7.85 23.47
N TYR A 191 -7.95 7.35 22.22
CA TYR A 191 -9.14 7.11 21.39
C TYR A 191 -9.73 5.72 21.50
N PHE A 192 -8.89 4.70 21.72
CA PHE A 192 -9.35 3.31 21.77
C PHE A 192 -8.94 2.67 23.10
N LYS A 193 -9.80 2.72 24.07
CA LYS A 193 -9.55 2.09 25.40
C LYS A 193 -9.30 0.58 25.30
N ASP A 194 -9.82 -0.07 24.25
CA ASP A 194 -9.66 -1.49 23.96
C ASP A 194 -8.48 -1.81 23.01
N LEU A 195 -7.64 -0.80 22.70
CA LEU A 195 -6.52 -0.95 21.76
C LEU A 195 -5.59 -2.14 22.06
N PRO A 196 -5.30 -2.52 23.32
CA PRO A 196 -4.48 -3.68 23.62
C PRO A 196 -5.03 -5.00 23.07
N THR A 197 -6.33 -5.08 22.80
CA THR A 197 -7.00 -6.27 22.28
C THR A 197 -7.22 -6.23 20.77
N ARG A 198 -6.88 -5.11 20.09
CA ARG A 198 -7.13 -4.88 18.67
C ARG A 198 -5.99 -5.42 17.76
N PRO A 199 -6.26 -5.88 16.54
CA PRO A 199 -7.59 -6.12 16.01
C PRO A 199 -8.29 -7.23 16.78
N ASN A 200 -9.56 -6.99 17.15
CA ASN A 200 -10.42 -7.98 17.77
C ASN A 200 -11.39 -8.62 16.75
N GLU A 201 -12.28 -9.50 17.20
CA GLU A 201 -13.19 -10.19 16.29
C GLU A 201 -14.12 -9.27 15.50
N LYS A 202 -14.53 -8.11 16.08
CA LYS A 202 -15.35 -7.13 15.36
C LYS A 202 -14.58 -6.50 14.19
N ASP A 203 -13.29 -6.21 14.39
CA ASP A 203 -12.44 -5.70 13.32
C ASP A 203 -12.27 -6.72 12.21
N LEU A 204 -12.06 -7.99 12.59
CA LEU A 204 -11.87 -9.08 11.65
C LEU A 204 -13.15 -9.39 10.88
N GLN A 205 -14.31 -9.31 11.53
CA GLN A 205 -15.60 -9.43 10.86
C GLN A 205 -15.84 -8.27 9.87
N SER A 206 -15.46 -7.04 10.26
CA SER A 206 -15.51 -5.89 9.35
C SER A 206 -14.60 -6.07 8.13
N ALA A 207 -13.42 -6.66 8.33
CA ALA A 207 -12.49 -6.98 7.25
C ALA A 207 -13.09 -8.05 6.29
N GLU A 208 -13.71 -9.09 6.83
CA GLU A 208 -14.41 -10.12 6.07
C GLU A 208 -15.52 -9.51 5.20
N ILE A 209 -16.44 -8.76 5.82
CA ILE A 209 -17.56 -8.10 5.12
C ILE A 209 -17.04 -7.14 4.03
N PHE A 210 -16.01 -6.37 4.34
CA PHE A 210 -15.40 -5.46 3.38
C PHE A 210 -14.87 -6.20 2.15
N LEU A 211 -14.12 -7.29 2.34
CA LEU A 211 -13.55 -8.03 1.21
C LEU A 211 -14.65 -8.74 0.41
N GLU A 212 -15.61 -9.39 1.08
CA GLU A 212 -16.73 -10.05 0.41
C GLU A 212 -17.49 -9.08 -0.49
N ARG A 213 -17.89 -7.94 0.05
CA ARG A 213 -18.58 -6.89 -0.70
C ARG A 213 -17.74 -6.38 -1.88
N THR A 214 -16.45 -6.13 -1.66
CA THR A 214 -15.55 -5.65 -2.72
C THR A 214 -15.44 -6.66 -3.86
N LEU A 215 -15.39 -7.94 -3.55
CA LEU A 215 -15.33 -8.99 -4.56
C LEU A 215 -16.67 -9.11 -5.33
N ASP A 216 -17.80 -8.96 -4.65
CA ASP A 216 -19.14 -9.03 -5.28
C ASP A 216 -19.40 -7.86 -6.24
N GLU A 217 -18.92 -6.67 -5.87
CA GLU A 217 -19.09 -5.44 -6.68
C GLU A 217 -18.11 -5.35 -7.87
N SER A 218 -17.03 -6.13 -7.86
CA SER A 218 -15.91 -5.96 -8.79
C SER A 218 -15.71 -7.09 -9.80
N LEU A 219 -16.36 -8.24 -9.61
CA LEU A 219 -16.19 -9.48 -10.38
C LEU A 219 -17.45 -9.94 -11.05
#